data_b19372bf9f0bb6b5b94deb21ffb87f39
#
_entry.id   b19372bf9f0bb6b5b94deb21ffb87f39
#
_cell.length_a   1.000
_cell.length_b   1.000
_cell.length_c   1.000
_cell.angle_alpha   90.00
_cell.angle_beta   90.00
_cell.angle_gamma   90.00
#
_symmetry.space_group_name_H-M   'P 1'
#
loop_
_entity.id
_entity.type
_entity.pdbx_description
1 polymer ?
#
loop_
_entity_poly.entity_id
_entity_poly.type
_entity_poly.pdbx_seq_one_letter_code
_entity_poly.pdbx_strand_id
1 'polypeptide(L)'
;MSFFTTNATDRGPGRITGNPMNGLCERVVIQAQKVFDACIRQTQEEGITLALTGFNPENPVYPLTFLSARSTTNQGTVTNIKIDRLPDRQRFARVQATVTVPMEVVYTDANGVQGTAQSSVAIDQDIIMYIPEPSIIPFTVDAVVSIVAPEGIYVEGPTFTVTCCITMIMK
;
A
#
# COMPACT_ATOMS: atom_id res chain seq x y z
N MET A 1 35.14 23.15 6.33
CA MET A 1 34.90 23.22 7.78
C MET A 1 35.07 21.84 8.35
N SER A 2 36.05 21.61 9.24
CA SER A 2 36.18 20.33 9.91
C SER A 2 35.08 20.22 10.97
N PHE A 3 34.30 19.18 10.91
CA PHE A 3 33.22 18.92 11.88
C PHE A 3 33.73 18.22 13.14
N PHE A 4 35.04 17.97 13.21
CA PHE A 4 35.68 17.26 14.34
C PHE A 4 36.60 18.24 15.04
N THR A 5 36.16 18.72 16.17
CA THR A 5 36.91 19.68 17.00
C THR A 5 37.51 19.01 18.24
N THR A 6 37.56 17.70 18.29
CA THR A 6 37.86 17.01 19.53
C THR A 6 39.16 16.24 19.52
N ASN A 7 39.80 16.18 20.65
CA ASN A 7 40.95 15.34 20.93
C ASN A 7 40.57 13.87 20.67
N ALA A 8 41.41 13.14 19.99
CA ALA A 8 41.19 11.72 19.67
C ALA A 8 41.00 10.85 20.92
N THR A 9 41.43 11.33 22.09
CA THR A 9 41.28 10.67 23.39
C THR A 9 39.84 10.60 23.88
N ASP A 10 38.95 11.50 23.43
CA ASP A 10 37.56 11.55 23.89
C ASP A 10 36.63 10.65 23.07
N ARG A 11 37.17 9.89 22.11
CA ARG A 11 36.38 9.05 21.18
C ARG A 11 36.29 7.59 21.62
N GLY A 12 36.83 7.21 22.75
CA GLY A 12 36.73 5.86 23.27
C GLY A 12 35.32 5.55 23.78
N PRO A 13 34.84 4.27 23.63
CA PRO A 13 33.64 3.87 24.30
C PRO A 13 33.77 4.03 25.80
N GLY A 14 32.86 4.74 26.42
CA GLY A 14 32.90 5.03 27.85
C GLY A 14 31.58 5.57 28.36
N ARG A 15 31.57 5.81 29.70
CA ARG A 15 30.42 6.39 30.36
C ARG A 15 30.30 7.88 30.01
N ILE A 16 29.18 8.29 29.47
CA ILE A 16 28.87 9.70 29.24
C ILE A 16 28.60 10.37 30.59
N THR A 17 29.39 11.36 30.96
CA THR A 17 29.23 12.16 32.18
C THR A 17 28.98 13.62 31.82
N GLY A 18 28.07 14.29 32.52
CA GLY A 18 27.71 15.68 32.26
C GLY A 18 26.70 15.84 31.14
N ASN A 19 26.92 16.79 30.24
CA ASN A 19 26.04 17.00 29.10
C ASN A 19 26.18 15.83 28.10
N PRO A 20 25.10 15.08 27.81
CA PRO A 20 25.15 13.94 26.88
C PRO A 20 25.70 14.28 25.50
N MET A 21 25.54 15.53 25.06
CA MET A 21 26.05 15.99 23.77
C MET A 21 27.58 16.01 23.68
N ASN A 22 28.28 16.07 24.82
CA ASN A 22 29.74 16.04 24.86
C ASN A 22 30.32 14.64 24.60
N GLY A 23 29.52 13.61 24.81
CA GLY A 23 29.90 12.21 24.50
C GLY A 23 29.60 11.74 23.09
N LEU A 24 28.89 12.53 22.29
CA LEU A 24 28.55 12.19 20.91
C LEU A 24 29.66 12.64 19.97
N CYS A 25 30.58 11.76 19.66
CA CYS A 25 31.74 12.04 18.80
C CYS A 25 31.46 11.78 17.33
N GLU A 26 30.36 11.11 16.97
CA GLU A 26 30.05 10.75 15.62
C GLU A 26 28.75 11.40 15.15
N ARG A 27 28.79 11.92 13.93
CA ARG A 27 27.58 12.32 13.21
C ARG A 27 27.15 11.20 12.30
N VAL A 28 25.96 10.68 12.52
CA VAL A 28 25.35 9.68 11.66
C VAL A 28 24.46 10.40 10.66
N VAL A 29 24.68 10.15 9.40
CA VAL A 29 23.75 10.57 8.33
C VAL A 29 22.64 9.51 8.24
N ILE A 30 21.44 9.89 8.58
CA ILE A 30 20.27 9.03 8.45
C ILE A 30 19.57 9.43 7.16
N GLN A 31 19.43 8.47 6.25
CA GLN A 31 18.57 8.62 5.10
C GLN A 31 17.19 8.12 5.47
N ALA A 32 16.19 9.00 5.40
CA ALA A 32 14.80 8.66 5.66
C ALA A 32 13.93 9.12 4.47
N GLN A 33 12.88 8.36 4.18
CA GLN A 33 11.87 8.81 3.24
C GLN A 33 11.02 9.90 3.90
N LYS A 34 10.88 11.03 3.21
CA LYS A 34 10.00 12.10 3.63
C LYS A 34 8.64 11.94 2.96
N VAL A 35 7.60 11.77 3.73
CA VAL A 35 6.22 11.85 3.26
C VAL A 35 5.83 13.32 3.18
N PHE A 36 5.44 13.78 1.98
CA PHE A 36 5.04 15.17 1.74
C PHE A 36 3.57 15.40 2.06
N ASP A 37 2.75 14.40 1.73
CA ASP A 37 1.32 14.40 2.00
C ASP A 37 0.81 12.96 2.11
N ALA A 38 -0.35 12.78 2.73
CA ALA A 38 -1.02 11.49 2.79
C ALA A 38 -2.53 11.68 2.84
N CYS A 39 -3.25 10.97 2.00
CA CYS A 39 -4.70 10.98 1.94
C CYS A 39 -5.23 9.59 2.30
N ILE A 40 -6.11 9.52 3.30
CA ILE A 40 -6.83 8.28 3.66
C ILE A 40 -8.22 8.29 3.03
N ARG A 41 -8.59 7.16 2.44
CA ARG A 41 -9.92 6.88 1.92
C ARG A 41 -10.43 5.58 2.48
N GLN A 42 -11.68 5.60 2.95
CA GLN A 42 -12.41 4.40 3.34
C GLN A 42 -13.71 4.37 2.55
N THR A 43 -13.92 3.29 1.82
CA THR A 43 -15.10 3.10 0.97
C THR A 43 -15.59 1.68 1.06
N GLN A 44 -16.87 1.51 0.80
CA GLN A 44 -17.49 0.23 0.47
C GLN A 44 -17.85 0.29 -1.02
N GLU A 45 -17.39 -0.71 -1.77
CA GLU A 45 -17.67 -0.81 -3.20
C GLU A 45 -18.35 -2.13 -3.49
N GLU A 46 -19.48 -2.06 -4.17
CA GLU A 46 -20.31 -3.20 -4.53
C GLU A 46 -20.10 -3.59 -6.01
N GLY A 47 -20.35 -4.83 -6.32
CA GLY A 47 -20.31 -5.30 -7.71
C GLY A 47 -18.89 -5.51 -8.26
N ILE A 48 -17.88 -5.59 -7.40
CA ILE A 48 -16.50 -5.88 -7.82
C ILE A 48 -16.43 -7.33 -8.30
N THR A 49 -15.94 -7.53 -9.51
CA THR A 49 -15.75 -8.85 -10.11
C THR A 49 -14.37 -9.41 -9.74
N LEU A 50 -14.34 -10.57 -9.12
CA LEU A 50 -13.14 -11.35 -8.84
C LEU A 50 -13.06 -12.55 -9.77
N ALA A 51 -12.11 -12.53 -10.71
CA ALA A 51 -11.75 -13.67 -11.53
C ALA A 51 -10.69 -14.48 -10.78
N LEU A 52 -10.99 -15.75 -10.49
CA LEU A 52 -10.14 -16.61 -9.68
C LEU A 52 -9.12 -17.36 -10.52
N THR A 53 -7.93 -17.47 -9.96
CA THR A 53 -6.81 -18.26 -10.51
C THR A 53 -6.08 -18.98 -9.37
N GLY A 54 -5.18 -19.90 -9.68
CA GLY A 54 -4.31 -20.53 -8.67
C GLY A 54 -5.09 -21.23 -7.54
N PHE A 55 -6.03 -22.10 -7.92
CA PHE A 55 -6.85 -22.83 -6.97
C PHE A 55 -6.03 -23.81 -6.12
N ASN A 56 -6.36 -23.87 -4.84
CA ASN A 56 -5.85 -24.86 -3.91
C ASN A 56 -6.99 -25.37 -3.00
N PRO A 57 -7.45 -26.66 -3.13
CA PRO A 57 -6.96 -27.66 -4.08
C PRO A 57 -7.23 -27.31 -5.56
N GLU A 58 -6.44 -27.90 -6.45
CA GLU A 58 -6.64 -27.77 -7.90
C GLU A 58 -7.95 -28.43 -8.35
N ASN A 59 -8.55 -27.89 -9.41
CA ASN A 59 -9.77 -28.42 -10.04
C ASN A 59 -10.98 -28.51 -9.10
N PRO A 60 -11.43 -27.40 -8.52
CA PRO A 60 -12.65 -27.39 -7.70
C PRO A 60 -13.88 -27.76 -8.52
N VAL A 61 -14.86 -28.36 -7.87
CA VAL A 61 -16.14 -28.71 -8.51
C VAL A 61 -17.11 -27.54 -8.39
N TYR A 62 -17.61 -27.08 -9.53
CA TYR A 62 -18.57 -25.97 -9.59
C TYR A 62 -20.01 -26.41 -9.29
N PRO A 63 -20.90 -25.54 -8.78
CA PRO A 63 -20.66 -24.14 -8.45
C PRO A 63 -19.85 -23.94 -7.17
N LEU A 64 -19.17 -22.80 -7.07
CA LEU A 64 -18.43 -22.42 -5.88
C LEU A 64 -19.31 -21.58 -4.95
N THR A 65 -19.12 -21.74 -3.65
CA THR A 65 -19.73 -20.87 -2.62
C THR A 65 -18.66 -19.96 -2.03
N PHE A 66 -18.88 -18.66 -2.10
CA PHE A 66 -17.99 -17.65 -1.52
C PHE A 66 -18.02 -17.69 0.02
N LEU A 67 -16.88 -17.62 0.66
CA LEU A 67 -16.77 -17.50 2.11
C LEU A 67 -16.22 -16.13 2.52
N SER A 68 -15.08 -15.73 1.97
CA SER A 68 -14.46 -14.44 2.24
C SER A 68 -13.36 -14.14 1.22
N ALA A 69 -12.97 -12.88 1.10
CA ALA A 69 -11.73 -12.50 0.42
C ALA A 69 -11.03 -11.38 1.17
N ARG A 70 -9.70 -11.34 1.04
CA ARG A 70 -8.86 -10.31 1.67
C ARG A 70 -7.63 -10.02 0.84
N SER A 71 -7.09 -8.81 1.00
CA SER A 71 -5.79 -8.48 0.42
C SER A 71 -4.67 -9.33 1.03
N THR A 72 -3.76 -9.84 0.19
CA THR A 72 -2.61 -10.65 0.63
C THR A 72 -1.41 -9.80 1.05
N THR A 73 -1.41 -8.53 0.69
CA THR A 73 -0.40 -7.53 1.04
C THR A 73 -1.07 -6.22 1.44
N ASN A 74 -0.38 -5.43 2.23
CA ASN A 74 -0.79 -4.05 2.56
C ASN A 74 -0.21 -3.01 1.59
N GLN A 75 0.49 -3.43 0.54
CA GLN A 75 1.06 -2.53 -0.46
C GLN A 75 0.38 -2.73 -1.80
N GLY A 76 -0.24 -1.66 -2.31
CA GLY A 76 -0.82 -1.65 -3.65
C GLY A 76 0.22 -1.32 -4.72
N THR A 77 0.11 -1.93 -5.89
CA THR A 77 0.90 -1.55 -7.05
C THR A 77 0.24 -0.36 -7.72
N VAL A 78 0.92 0.78 -7.71
CA VAL A 78 0.42 2.04 -8.31
C VAL A 78 0.89 2.13 -9.75
N THR A 79 -0.06 2.29 -10.68
CA THR A 79 0.18 2.41 -12.12
C THR A 79 -0.62 3.56 -12.71
N ASN A 80 -0.39 3.89 -13.99
CA ASN A 80 -1.11 4.94 -14.72
C ASN A 80 -1.14 6.30 -14.01
N ILE A 81 -0.05 6.64 -13.34
CA ILE A 81 0.04 7.88 -12.57
C ILE A 81 0.00 9.07 -13.53
N LYS A 82 -0.97 9.96 -13.31
CA LYS A 82 -1.09 11.24 -13.96
C LYS A 82 -1.17 12.34 -12.92
N ILE A 83 -0.34 13.37 -13.07
CA ILE A 83 -0.22 14.47 -12.12
C ILE A 83 -0.47 15.78 -12.85
N ASP A 84 -1.60 16.41 -12.55
CA ASP A 84 -2.01 17.69 -13.11
C ASP A 84 -1.94 18.78 -12.02
N ARG A 85 -0.98 19.69 -12.10
CA ARG A 85 -0.83 20.77 -11.12
C ARG A 85 -1.99 21.75 -11.22
N LEU A 86 -2.49 22.17 -10.05
CA LEU A 86 -3.59 23.12 -9.98
C LEU A 86 -3.06 24.55 -10.24
N PRO A 87 -3.63 25.28 -11.21
CA PRO A 87 -3.15 26.62 -11.56
C PRO A 87 -3.24 27.62 -10.40
N ASP A 88 -4.30 27.52 -9.59
CA ASP A 88 -4.55 28.40 -8.45
C ASP A 88 -3.81 28.00 -7.17
N ARG A 89 -3.25 26.79 -7.13
CA ARG A 89 -2.55 26.20 -5.98
C ARG A 89 -1.33 25.43 -6.43
N GLN A 90 -0.27 26.13 -6.80
CA GLN A 90 0.93 25.54 -7.41
C GLN A 90 1.58 24.38 -6.63
N ARG A 91 1.34 24.31 -5.31
CA ARG A 91 1.84 23.23 -4.44
C ARG A 91 0.89 22.04 -4.34
N PHE A 92 -0.24 22.08 -5.03
CA PHE A 92 -1.20 20.99 -5.08
C PHE A 92 -1.37 20.51 -6.51
N ALA A 93 -1.62 19.21 -6.63
CA ALA A 93 -1.94 18.62 -7.91
C ALA A 93 -3.06 17.59 -7.75
N ARG A 94 -3.81 17.42 -8.80
CA ARG A 94 -4.71 16.29 -8.99
C ARG A 94 -3.86 15.09 -9.38
N VAL A 95 -3.91 14.04 -8.58
CA VAL A 95 -3.22 12.77 -8.81
C VAL A 95 -4.26 11.74 -9.19
N GLN A 96 -4.14 11.23 -10.41
CA GLN A 96 -4.93 10.10 -10.91
C GLN A 96 -4.02 8.90 -11.02
N ALA A 97 -4.46 7.75 -10.52
CA ALA A 97 -3.69 6.52 -10.55
C ALA A 97 -4.60 5.30 -10.43
N THR A 98 -4.14 4.16 -10.92
CA THR A 98 -4.77 2.86 -10.70
C THR A 98 -3.96 2.09 -9.68
N VAL A 99 -4.61 1.64 -8.61
CA VAL A 99 -3.98 0.84 -7.55
C VAL A 99 -4.45 -0.59 -7.66
N THR A 100 -3.54 -1.51 -7.97
CA THR A 100 -3.84 -2.95 -8.06
C THR A 100 -3.41 -3.66 -6.79
N VAL A 101 -4.31 -4.46 -6.22
CA VAL A 101 -4.13 -5.17 -4.96
C VAL A 101 -4.41 -6.65 -5.16
N PRO A 102 -3.44 -7.55 -4.86
CA PRO A 102 -3.68 -8.98 -4.91
C PRO A 102 -4.57 -9.42 -3.77
N MET A 103 -5.48 -10.37 -4.06
CA MET A 103 -6.49 -10.89 -3.14
C MET A 103 -6.36 -12.41 -3.00
N GLU A 104 -6.60 -12.91 -1.80
CA GLU A 104 -6.88 -14.32 -1.54
C GLU A 104 -8.36 -14.49 -1.30
N VAL A 105 -8.96 -15.42 -2.01
CA VAL A 105 -10.38 -15.76 -1.91
C VAL A 105 -10.52 -17.14 -1.29
N VAL A 106 -11.36 -17.26 -0.26
CA VAL A 106 -11.72 -18.52 0.37
C VAL A 106 -13.10 -18.93 -0.13
N TYR A 107 -13.24 -20.14 -0.59
CA TYR A 107 -14.48 -20.68 -1.12
C TYR A 107 -14.74 -22.11 -0.64
N THR A 108 -15.95 -22.60 -0.85
CA THR A 108 -16.31 -24.01 -0.74
C THR A 108 -16.80 -24.48 -2.11
N ASP A 109 -16.35 -25.64 -2.56
CA ASP A 109 -16.80 -26.25 -3.80
C ASP A 109 -18.13 -26.99 -3.65
N ALA A 110 -18.70 -27.48 -4.77
CA ALA A 110 -19.98 -28.21 -4.76
C ALA A 110 -19.94 -29.54 -3.95
N ASN A 111 -18.75 -30.08 -3.68
CA ASN A 111 -18.56 -31.27 -2.84
C ASN A 111 -18.39 -30.90 -1.36
N GLY A 112 -18.46 -29.66 -0.98
CA GLY A 112 -18.23 -29.17 0.38
C GLY A 112 -16.75 -29.07 0.76
N VAL A 113 -15.81 -29.15 -0.21
CA VAL A 113 -14.38 -29.01 0.03
C VAL A 113 -14.04 -27.53 0.06
N GLN A 114 -13.46 -27.08 1.16
CA GLN A 114 -12.96 -25.72 1.28
C GLN A 114 -11.62 -25.55 0.56
N GLY A 115 -11.49 -24.46 -0.18
CA GLY A 115 -10.27 -24.11 -0.89
C GLY A 115 -9.97 -22.63 -0.86
N THR A 116 -8.82 -22.29 -1.41
CA THR A 116 -8.37 -20.91 -1.63
C THR A 116 -8.03 -20.68 -3.10
N ALA A 117 -8.17 -19.44 -3.55
CA ALA A 117 -7.77 -19.02 -4.88
C ALA A 117 -7.21 -17.60 -4.84
N GLN A 118 -6.48 -17.23 -5.88
CA GLN A 118 -5.91 -15.91 -6.05
C GLN A 118 -6.77 -15.08 -7.00
N SER A 119 -6.84 -13.78 -6.71
CA SER A 119 -7.46 -12.78 -7.58
C SER A 119 -6.75 -11.44 -7.41
N SER A 120 -7.22 -10.41 -8.07
CA SER A 120 -6.76 -9.04 -7.87
C SER A 120 -7.89 -8.04 -8.08
N VAL A 121 -7.80 -6.91 -7.39
CA VAL A 121 -8.71 -5.77 -7.55
C VAL A 121 -7.91 -4.58 -8.02
N ALA A 122 -8.40 -3.91 -9.06
CA ALA A 122 -7.86 -2.64 -9.54
C ALA A 122 -8.82 -1.51 -9.14
N ILE A 123 -8.30 -0.48 -8.49
CA ILE A 123 -9.07 0.63 -7.93
C ILE A 123 -8.52 1.92 -8.51
N ASP A 124 -9.37 2.68 -9.24
CA ASP A 124 -8.99 3.98 -9.74
C ASP A 124 -9.08 5.04 -8.64
N GLN A 125 -8.05 5.85 -8.54
CA GLN A 125 -7.95 6.95 -7.59
C GLN A 125 -7.87 8.29 -8.33
N ASP A 126 -8.55 9.28 -7.76
CA ASP A 126 -8.56 10.65 -8.24
C ASP A 126 -8.60 11.56 -7.01
N ILE A 127 -7.45 12.09 -6.62
CA ILE A 127 -7.26 12.82 -5.37
C ILE A 127 -6.43 14.08 -5.59
N ILE A 128 -6.61 15.06 -4.70
CA ILE A 128 -5.76 16.25 -4.66
C ILE A 128 -4.76 16.09 -3.52
N MET A 129 -3.47 16.18 -3.86
CA MET A 129 -2.38 16.04 -2.90
C MET A 129 -1.41 17.23 -3.00
N TYR A 130 -0.73 17.49 -1.89
CA TYR A 130 0.42 18.39 -1.90
C TYR A 130 1.59 17.71 -2.61
N ILE A 131 2.11 18.39 -3.62
CA ILE A 131 3.25 17.91 -4.40
C ILE A 131 4.36 18.95 -4.32
N PRO A 132 5.57 18.56 -3.89
CA PRO A 132 6.70 19.46 -3.80
C PRO A 132 7.04 20.05 -5.18
N GLU A 133 7.77 21.16 -5.18
CA GLU A 133 8.33 21.69 -6.40
C GLU A 133 9.27 20.68 -7.05
N PRO A 134 9.42 20.72 -8.38
CA PRO A 134 10.35 19.83 -9.08
C PRO A 134 11.73 19.91 -8.44
N SER A 135 12.26 18.76 -8.09
CA SER A 135 13.57 18.59 -7.46
C SER A 135 14.40 17.63 -8.29
N ILE A 136 15.72 17.66 -8.11
CA ILE A 136 16.64 16.67 -8.69
C ILE A 136 16.33 15.26 -8.16
N ILE A 137 15.80 15.17 -6.94
CA ILE A 137 15.37 13.89 -6.36
C ILE A 137 13.89 13.68 -6.74
N PRO A 138 13.59 12.64 -7.52
CA PRO A 138 12.21 12.32 -7.87
C PRO A 138 11.43 11.90 -6.61
N PHE A 139 10.14 12.22 -6.58
CA PHE A 139 9.21 11.68 -5.60
C PHE A 139 8.43 10.50 -6.21
N THR A 140 7.91 9.64 -5.36
CA THR A 140 7.06 8.50 -5.73
C THR A 140 5.67 8.68 -5.13
N VAL A 141 4.70 8.02 -5.73
CA VAL A 141 3.35 7.89 -5.17
C VAL A 141 3.17 6.43 -4.78
N ASP A 142 2.95 6.19 -3.50
CA ASP A 142 2.77 4.87 -2.95
C ASP A 142 1.36 4.72 -2.37
N ALA A 143 0.87 3.48 -2.35
CA ALA A 143 -0.43 3.14 -1.76
C ALA A 143 -0.28 2.05 -0.68
N VAL A 144 -0.80 2.32 0.51
CA VAL A 144 -1.01 1.31 1.56
C VAL A 144 -2.49 0.96 1.57
N VAL A 145 -2.82 -0.32 1.39
CA VAL A 145 -4.19 -0.76 1.14
C VAL A 145 -4.54 -1.95 2.01
N SER A 146 -5.77 -1.96 2.51
CA SER A 146 -6.41 -3.13 3.11
C SER A 146 -7.77 -3.31 2.48
N ILE A 147 -8.03 -4.49 1.90
CA ILE A 147 -9.31 -4.84 1.30
C ILE A 147 -9.82 -6.10 1.97
N VAL A 148 -11.09 -6.07 2.35
CA VAL A 148 -11.82 -7.23 2.86
C VAL A 148 -13.16 -7.31 2.14
N ALA A 149 -13.50 -8.49 1.61
CA ALA A 149 -14.83 -8.79 1.10
C ALA A 149 -15.48 -9.84 2.00
N PRO A 150 -16.46 -9.44 2.84
CA PRO A 150 -17.14 -10.37 3.74
C PRO A 150 -18.21 -11.20 3.04
N GLU A 151 -18.69 -10.74 1.88
CA GLU A 151 -19.75 -11.40 1.12
C GLU A 151 -19.50 -11.36 -0.38
N GLY A 152 -20.00 -12.35 -1.08
CA GLY A 152 -19.91 -12.45 -2.53
C GLY A 152 -20.90 -13.45 -3.09
N ILE A 153 -21.23 -13.26 -4.35
CA ILE A 153 -22.18 -14.07 -5.10
C ILE A 153 -21.42 -14.76 -6.24
N TYR A 154 -21.62 -16.05 -6.37
CA TYR A 154 -21.12 -16.82 -7.51
C TYR A 154 -21.84 -16.39 -8.79
N VAL A 155 -21.09 -16.16 -9.84
CA VAL A 155 -21.64 -15.80 -11.15
C VAL A 155 -21.59 -17.00 -12.08
N GLU A 156 -20.40 -17.32 -12.56
CA GLU A 156 -20.15 -18.47 -13.44
C GLU A 156 -18.65 -18.82 -13.45
N GLY A 157 -18.33 -20.09 -13.74
CA GLY A 157 -16.94 -20.53 -13.85
C GLY A 157 -16.11 -20.09 -12.65
N PRO A 158 -14.91 -19.51 -12.84
CA PRO A 158 -14.05 -19.07 -11.75
C PRO A 158 -14.33 -17.61 -11.31
N THR A 159 -15.64 -17.19 -11.24
CA THR A 159 -15.94 -15.78 -11.04
C THR A 159 -16.92 -15.54 -9.90
N PHE A 160 -16.58 -14.60 -9.03
CA PHE A 160 -17.46 -14.03 -8.01
C PHE A 160 -17.70 -12.54 -8.26
N THR A 161 -18.87 -12.07 -7.86
CA THR A 161 -19.14 -10.64 -7.64
C THR A 161 -19.22 -10.40 -6.14
N VAL A 162 -18.47 -9.44 -5.64
CA VAL A 162 -18.30 -9.20 -4.20
C VAL A 162 -18.55 -7.75 -3.82
N THR A 163 -18.83 -7.55 -2.53
CA THR A 163 -18.82 -6.24 -1.88
C THR A 163 -17.52 -6.10 -1.08
N CYS A 164 -16.71 -5.12 -1.42
CA CYS A 164 -15.43 -4.86 -0.76
C CYS A 164 -15.48 -3.68 0.19
N CYS A 165 -14.95 -3.86 1.39
CA CYS A 165 -14.58 -2.77 2.29
C CYS A 165 -13.11 -2.43 2.05
N ILE A 166 -12.83 -1.20 1.62
CA ILE A 166 -11.51 -0.74 1.18
C ILE A 166 -11.04 0.37 2.10
N THR A 167 -9.86 0.19 2.69
CA THR A 167 -9.12 1.26 3.37
C THR A 167 -7.83 1.48 2.62
N MET A 168 -7.61 2.69 2.12
CA MET A 168 -6.44 3.05 1.32
C MET A 168 -5.80 4.35 1.83
N ILE A 169 -4.48 4.36 1.92
CA ILE A 169 -3.68 5.55 2.17
C ILE A 169 -2.78 5.76 0.96
N MET A 170 -3.00 6.86 0.26
CA MET A 170 -2.09 7.35 -0.78
C MET A 170 -1.10 8.32 -0.16
N LYS A 171 0.18 8.18 -0.47
CA LYS A 171 1.25 9.02 0.10
C LYS A 171 2.37 9.27 -0.90
#